data_9cf65d076e8269672faaeee290d76136
#
_entry.id   9cf65d076e8269672faaeee290d76136
#
_cell.length_a   1.000
_cell.length_b   1.000
_cell.length_c   1.000
_cell.angle_alpha   90.00
_cell.angle_beta   90.00
_cell.angle_gamma   90.00
#
_symmetry.space_group_name_H-M   'P 1'
#
loop_
_entity.id
_entity.type
_entity.pdbx_description
1 polymer ?
#
loop_
_entity_poly.entity_id
_entity_poly.type
_entity_poly.pdbx_seq_one_letter_code
_entity_poly.pdbx_strand_id
1 'polypeptide(L)'
;MISFDGEKPSCLAGIMGGKESEIESDTTDLFLESAKFRRDNIRHTGRALGIRTEASGRYERGVDIMNVSYAMERALQLISELDAGDIIDGEIDLNNGLPEERIINVTTDKIMELIGVDVPDEKIVSILNSLHLPTTANGKELTVRVPSIRDDIEGRADLAEEVMRIYGYDHIIGKPMRGDVVRGKKLPERIKCDKIKDFMTAAGAREIATYSFISSAAIDTLLLDESDERRRQIKIINPLGDEYSTMRTQLTTSMLSVLS
;
A
#
# COMPACT_ATOMS: atom_id res chain seq x y z
N MET A 1 4.89 6.58 -20.56
CA MET A 1 4.39 7.78 -21.28
C MET A 1 5.52 8.80 -21.28
N ILE A 2 5.76 9.45 -22.40
CA ILE A 2 6.83 10.42 -22.58
C ILE A 2 6.16 11.70 -23.11
N SER A 3 6.48 12.86 -22.52
CA SER A 3 6.09 14.16 -23.04
C SER A 3 7.13 14.63 -24.07
N PHE A 4 6.66 15.36 -25.08
CA PHE A 4 7.50 15.91 -26.16
C PHE A 4 7.26 17.41 -26.28
N ASP A 5 8.28 18.14 -26.61
CA ASP A 5 8.20 19.59 -26.95
C ASP A 5 7.79 19.85 -28.40
N GLY A 6 7.47 18.82 -29.14
CA GLY A 6 7.17 18.83 -30.57
C GLY A 6 8.26 18.16 -31.42
N GLU A 7 9.49 18.16 -30.97
CA GLU A 7 10.65 17.57 -31.68
C GLU A 7 11.34 16.49 -30.84
N LYS A 8 11.56 16.74 -29.57
CA LYS A 8 12.34 15.90 -28.66
C LYS A 8 11.55 15.46 -27.43
N PRO A 9 11.95 14.33 -26.78
CA PRO A 9 11.35 13.92 -25.51
C PRO A 9 11.81 14.85 -24.37
N SER A 10 10.87 15.49 -23.70
CA SER A 10 11.13 16.45 -22.62
C SER A 10 11.13 15.79 -21.24
N CYS A 11 10.28 14.79 -21.01
CA CYS A 11 10.23 14.10 -19.71
C CYS A 11 9.58 12.72 -19.76
N LEU A 12 9.81 11.92 -18.72
CA LEU A 12 8.99 10.78 -18.38
C LEU A 12 7.81 11.26 -17.56
N ALA A 13 6.66 11.44 -18.21
CA ALA A 13 5.47 12.07 -17.65
C ALA A 13 5.08 11.49 -16.28
N GLY A 14 5.02 12.34 -15.27
CA GLY A 14 4.73 12.00 -13.88
C GLY A 14 5.81 11.19 -13.14
N ILE A 15 6.99 11.00 -13.73
CA ILE A 15 8.09 10.24 -13.11
C ILE A 15 9.35 11.09 -12.97
N MET A 16 9.91 11.60 -14.08
CA MET A 16 11.18 12.30 -14.07
C MET A 16 11.27 13.32 -15.21
N GLY A 17 11.72 14.52 -14.90
CA GLY A 17 12.09 15.53 -15.91
C GLY A 17 13.24 15.06 -16.80
N GLY A 18 13.32 15.59 -18.00
CA GLY A 18 14.43 15.34 -18.93
C GLY A 18 15.58 16.29 -18.68
N LYS A 19 16.79 15.86 -19.00
CA LYS A 19 18.00 16.68 -18.85
C LYS A 19 17.98 17.94 -19.73
N GLU A 20 17.44 17.84 -20.94
CA GLU A 20 17.39 18.96 -21.90
C GLU A 20 16.26 19.97 -21.60
N SER A 21 15.34 19.63 -20.69
CA SER A 21 14.25 20.50 -20.22
C SER A 21 14.45 20.98 -18.78
N GLU A 22 15.66 20.82 -18.24
CA GLU A 22 16.01 21.32 -16.91
C GLU A 22 16.12 22.85 -16.93
N ILE A 23 15.75 23.48 -15.81
CA ILE A 23 15.87 24.93 -15.64
C ILE A 23 17.35 25.26 -15.38
N GLU A 24 17.90 26.11 -16.22
CA GLU A 24 19.27 26.61 -16.13
C GLU A 24 19.31 28.11 -15.79
N SER A 25 20.49 28.66 -15.55
CA SER A 25 20.67 30.04 -15.12
C SER A 25 20.27 31.09 -16.18
N ASP A 26 20.14 30.70 -17.43
CA ASP A 26 19.74 31.51 -18.58
C ASP A 26 18.30 31.22 -19.06
N THR A 27 17.55 30.38 -18.34
CA THR A 27 16.15 30.11 -18.66
C THR A 27 15.29 31.35 -18.44
N THR A 28 14.62 31.81 -19.50
CA THR A 28 13.75 32.99 -19.52
C THR A 28 12.28 32.66 -19.59
N ASP A 29 11.93 31.55 -20.23
CA ASP A 29 10.55 31.17 -20.48
C ASP A 29 10.26 29.79 -19.85
N LEU A 30 9.13 29.69 -19.16
CA LEU A 30 8.71 28.48 -18.47
C LEU A 30 7.33 28.05 -18.95
N PHE A 31 7.18 26.73 -19.13
CA PHE A 31 5.89 26.11 -19.35
C PHE A 31 5.54 25.24 -18.13
N LEU A 32 4.46 25.59 -17.45
CA LEU A 32 4.01 24.87 -16.27
C LEU A 32 3.04 23.75 -16.66
N GLU A 33 3.30 22.54 -16.17
CA GLU A 33 2.39 21.41 -16.28
C GLU A 33 1.78 21.10 -14.91
N SER A 34 0.43 21.07 -14.82
CA SER A 34 -0.32 20.48 -13.74
C SER A 34 -1.15 19.33 -14.29
N ALA A 35 -0.99 18.13 -13.79
CA ALA A 35 -1.56 16.96 -14.44
C ALA A 35 -1.98 15.87 -13.43
N LYS A 36 -2.88 14.99 -13.89
CA LYS A 36 -3.18 13.71 -13.26
C LYS A 36 -2.83 12.57 -14.19
N PHE A 37 -2.13 11.57 -13.68
CA PHE A 37 -1.74 10.38 -14.44
C PHE A 37 -2.45 9.14 -13.89
N ARG A 38 -2.59 8.12 -14.74
CA ARG A 38 -3.06 6.80 -14.30
C ARG A 38 -2.03 6.16 -13.36
N ARG A 39 -2.45 5.82 -12.14
CA ARG A 39 -1.60 5.24 -11.09
C ARG A 39 -0.80 4.02 -11.55
N ASP A 40 -1.50 3.08 -12.20
CA ASP A 40 -0.93 1.83 -12.70
C ASP A 40 0.19 2.09 -13.71
N ASN A 41 0.00 3.03 -14.64
CA ASN A 41 1.03 3.37 -15.62
C ASN A 41 2.28 3.93 -14.95
N ILE A 42 2.12 4.85 -14.00
CA ILE A 42 3.25 5.42 -13.26
C ILE A 42 3.98 4.32 -12.47
N ARG A 43 3.23 3.50 -11.73
CA ARG A 43 3.78 2.41 -10.93
C ARG A 43 4.53 1.37 -11.76
N HIS A 44 3.94 0.94 -12.88
CA HIS A 44 4.59 -0.03 -13.78
C HIS A 44 5.85 0.54 -14.43
N THR A 45 5.78 1.78 -14.93
CA THR A 45 6.91 2.43 -15.59
C THR A 45 8.05 2.68 -14.60
N GLY A 46 7.74 3.23 -13.42
CA GLY A 46 8.75 3.47 -12.37
C GLY A 46 9.46 2.19 -11.93
N ARG A 47 8.71 1.08 -11.77
CA ARG A 47 9.30 -0.23 -11.44
C ARG A 47 10.15 -0.79 -12.57
N ALA A 48 9.67 -0.73 -13.81
CA ALA A 48 10.40 -1.27 -14.97
C ALA A 48 11.73 -0.55 -15.21
N LEU A 49 11.78 0.75 -14.92
CA LEU A 49 12.99 1.57 -15.08
C LEU A 49 13.84 1.65 -13.79
N GLY A 50 13.34 1.16 -12.66
CA GLY A 50 14.00 1.31 -11.37
C GLY A 50 14.09 2.76 -10.87
N ILE A 51 13.23 3.66 -11.37
CA ILE A 51 13.23 5.09 -11.04
C ILE A 51 12.09 5.38 -10.06
N ARG A 52 12.44 5.97 -8.93
CA ARG A 52 11.49 6.46 -7.93
C ARG A 52 11.80 7.90 -7.55
N THR A 53 10.82 8.78 -7.74
CA THR A 53 10.88 10.21 -7.41
C THR A 53 9.73 10.59 -6.48
N GLU A 54 9.76 11.79 -5.90
CA GLU A 54 8.63 12.35 -5.16
C GLU A 54 7.38 12.44 -6.03
N ALA A 55 7.51 12.88 -7.29
CA ALA A 55 6.42 12.93 -8.23
C ALA A 55 5.81 11.55 -8.48
N SER A 56 6.64 10.56 -8.85
CA SER A 56 6.16 9.19 -9.08
C SER A 56 5.51 8.58 -7.85
N GLY A 57 6.05 8.84 -6.66
CA GLY A 57 5.51 8.37 -5.39
C GLY A 57 4.12 8.95 -5.06
N ARG A 58 3.82 10.17 -5.50
CA ARG A 58 2.50 10.80 -5.35
C ARG A 58 1.53 10.32 -6.42
N TYR A 59 1.92 10.32 -7.67
CA TYR A 59 1.07 9.91 -8.79
C TYR A 59 0.70 8.42 -8.76
N GLU A 60 1.60 7.53 -8.30
CA GLU A 60 1.29 6.10 -8.16
C GLU A 60 0.24 5.80 -7.08
N ARG A 61 0.07 6.72 -6.12
CA ARG A 61 -0.97 6.61 -5.07
C ARG A 61 -2.29 7.25 -5.48
N GLY A 62 -2.27 8.13 -6.47
CA GLY A 62 -3.39 8.90 -6.94
C GLY A 62 -3.34 10.35 -6.49
N VAL A 63 -3.77 11.21 -7.39
CA VAL A 63 -3.93 12.65 -7.18
C VAL A 63 -5.36 13.00 -7.54
N ASP A 64 -5.96 13.92 -6.80
CA ASP A 64 -7.31 14.40 -7.10
C ASP A 64 -7.32 15.17 -8.43
N ILE A 65 -8.20 14.78 -9.36
CA ILE A 65 -8.31 15.44 -10.66
C ILE A 65 -8.81 16.88 -10.53
N MET A 66 -9.69 17.14 -9.55
CA MET A 66 -10.22 18.50 -9.33
C MET A 66 -9.16 19.45 -8.78
N ASN A 67 -8.10 18.91 -8.20
CA ASN A 67 -7.00 19.72 -7.66
C ASN A 67 -5.99 20.17 -8.74
N VAL A 68 -6.09 19.67 -9.96
CA VAL A 68 -5.15 19.99 -11.05
C VAL A 68 -5.19 21.49 -11.39
N SER A 69 -6.37 22.03 -11.65
CA SER A 69 -6.54 23.45 -11.96
C SER A 69 -6.21 24.33 -10.74
N TYR A 70 -6.69 23.95 -9.55
CA TYR A 70 -6.38 24.67 -8.32
C TYR A 70 -4.87 24.77 -8.05
N ALA A 71 -4.13 23.69 -8.27
CA ALA A 71 -2.68 23.67 -8.11
C ALA A 71 -1.97 24.59 -9.11
N MET A 72 -2.45 24.64 -10.35
CA MET A 72 -1.95 25.56 -11.38
C MET A 72 -2.19 27.01 -10.97
N GLU A 73 -3.41 27.36 -10.62
CA GLU A 73 -3.75 28.71 -10.17
C GLU A 73 -2.91 29.16 -8.97
N ARG A 74 -2.71 28.23 -8.00
CA ARG A 74 -1.87 28.53 -6.83
C ARG A 74 -0.39 28.72 -7.20
N ALA A 75 0.13 27.95 -8.14
CA ALA A 75 1.49 28.12 -8.64
C ALA A 75 1.67 29.50 -9.31
N LEU A 76 0.74 29.88 -10.19
CA LEU A 76 0.74 31.18 -10.85
C LEU A 76 0.63 32.34 -9.85
N GLN A 77 -0.26 32.20 -8.86
CA GLN A 77 -0.37 33.19 -7.78
C GLN A 77 0.96 33.37 -7.03
N LEU A 78 1.65 32.26 -6.69
CA LEU A 78 2.94 32.32 -5.99
C LEU A 78 4.03 32.97 -6.85
N ILE A 79 4.07 32.71 -8.16
CA ILE A 79 4.99 33.38 -9.08
C ILE A 79 4.79 34.91 -9.04
N SER A 80 3.54 35.35 -9.09
CA SER A 80 3.18 36.76 -9.01
C SER A 80 3.48 37.36 -7.64
N GLU A 81 3.14 36.69 -6.53
CA GLU A 81 3.39 37.19 -5.17
C GLU A 81 4.88 37.34 -4.85
N LEU A 82 5.73 36.47 -5.43
CA LEU A 82 7.17 36.45 -5.22
C LEU A 82 7.93 37.33 -6.24
N ASP A 83 7.23 37.96 -7.17
CA ASP A 83 7.83 38.74 -8.27
C ASP A 83 8.88 37.91 -9.05
N ALA A 84 8.57 36.60 -9.24
CA ALA A 84 9.50 35.66 -9.83
C ALA A 84 9.43 35.58 -11.35
N GLY A 85 8.43 36.22 -11.97
CA GLY A 85 8.25 36.28 -13.41
C GLY A 85 6.88 36.83 -13.80
N ASP A 86 6.75 37.17 -15.08
CA ASP A 86 5.51 37.66 -15.69
C ASP A 86 4.67 36.49 -16.20
N ILE A 87 3.39 36.48 -15.87
CA ILE A 87 2.45 35.46 -16.33
C ILE A 87 1.92 35.88 -17.70
N ILE A 88 2.19 35.05 -18.71
CA ILE A 88 1.66 35.24 -20.06
C ILE A 88 0.27 34.61 -20.13
N ASP A 89 -0.69 35.33 -20.70
CA ASP A 89 -2.06 34.85 -20.88
C ASP A 89 -2.11 33.66 -21.88
N GLY A 90 -2.81 32.63 -21.50
CA GLY A 90 -3.04 31.43 -22.30
C GLY A 90 -2.96 30.15 -21.45
N GLU A 91 -3.98 29.32 -21.59
CA GLU A 91 -4.09 28.02 -20.92
C GLU A 91 -4.46 26.95 -21.95
N ILE A 92 -3.86 25.78 -21.80
CA ILE A 92 -4.23 24.58 -22.57
C ILE A 92 -4.73 23.54 -21.57
N ASP A 93 -6.05 23.32 -21.55
CA ASP A 93 -6.66 22.24 -20.75
C ASP A 93 -7.00 21.06 -21.64
N LEU A 94 -6.36 19.93 -21.39
CA LEU A 94 -6.60 18.67 -22.08
C LEU A 94 -7.10 17.62 -21.06
N ASN A 95 -8.40 17.40 -21.02
CA ASN A 95 -8.97 16.38 -20.16
C ASN A 95 -9.85 15.40 -20.97
N ASN A 96 -9.93 14.16 -20.52
CA ASN A 96 -10.77 13.10 -21.09
C ASN A 96 -12.15 12.99 -20.41
N GLY A 97 -12.57 14.08 -19.75
CA GLY A 97 -13.76 14.14 -18.91
C GLY A 97 -13.47 13.98 -17.42
N LEU A 98 -14.27 14.69 -16.63
CA LEU A 98 -14.22 14.56 -15.17
C LEU A 98 -14.98 13.31 -14.73
N PRO A 99 -14.59 12.66 -13.65
CA PRO A 99 -15.35 11.53 -13.12
C PRO A 99 -16.73 11.99 -12.63
N GLU A 100 -17.72 11.13 -12.78
CA GLU A 100 -19.03 11.36 -12.19
C GLU A 100 -18.91 11.43 -10.65
N GLU A 101 -19.78 12.26 -10.06
CA GLU A 101 -19.84 12.35 -8.61
C GLU A 101 -20.28 11.02 -8.00
N ARG A 102 -19.52 10.51 -7.07
CA ARG A 102 -19.83 9.27 -6.38
C ARG A 102 -20.84 9.53 -5.26
N ILE A 103 -21.98 8.88 -5.34
CA ILE A 103 -23.03 8.92 -4.32
C ILE A 103 -23.21 7.53 -3.73
N ILE A 104 -23.13 7.42 -2.41
CA ILE A 104 -23.34 6.18 -1.68
C ILE A 104 -24.64 6.29 -0.89
N ASN A 105 -25.59 5.43 -1.17
CA ASN A 105 -26.82 5.28 -0.41
C ASN A 105 -26.67 4.12 0.58
N VAL A 106 -26.87 4.38 1.86
CA VAL A 106 -26.68 3.41 2.95
C VAL A 106 -27.63 3.74 4.10
N THR A 107 -27.97 2.75 4.92
CA THR A 107 -28.72 3.02 6.17
C THR A 107 -27.77 3.03 7.37
N THR A 108 -28.12 3.78 8.42
CA THR A 108 -27.38 3.80 9.69
C THR A 108 -27.28 2.39 10.29
N ASP A 109 -28.35 1.58 10.18
CA ASP A 109 -28.34 0.17 10.61
C ASP A 109 -27.27 -0.65 9.90
N LYS A 110 -27.04 -0.43 8.58
CA LYS A 110 -25.99 -1.14 7.83
C LYS A 110 -24.59 -0.73 8.25
N ILE A 111 -24.39 0.52 8.60
CA ILE A 111 -23.12 1.01 9.15
C ILE A 111 -22.87 0.37 10.52
N MET A 112 -23.87 0.39 11.42
CA MET A 112 -23.76 -0.22 12.74
C MET A 112 -23.56 -1.74 12.69
N GLU A 113 -24.21 -2.43 11.73
CA GLU A 113 -24.01 -3.87 11.51
C GLU A 113 -22.54 -4.21 11.19
N LEU A 114 -21.88 -3.38 10.37
CA LEU A 114 -20.48 -3.55 10.02
C LEU A 114 -19.54 -3.23 11.18
N ILE A 115 -19.82 -2.17 11.93
CA ILE A 115 -19.02 -1.75 13.08
C ILE A 115 -19.20 -2.70 14.27
N GLY A 116 -20.39 -3.28 14.42
CA GLY A 116 -20.74 -4.14 15.55
C GLY A 116 -21.04 -3.39 16.86
N VAL A 117 -21.23 -2.07 16.79
CA VAL A 117 -21.53 -1.17 17.91
C VAL A 117 -22.67 -0.24 17.52
N ASP A 118 -23.56 0.04 18.47
CA ASP A 118 -24.63 1.02 18.30
C ASP A 118 -24.07 2.44 18.39
N VAL A 119 -24.25 3.20 17.34
CA VAL A 119 -23.85 4.62 17.24
C VAL A 119 -25.11 5.42 16.95
N PRO A 120 -25.41 6.50 17.70
CA PRO A 120 -26.59 7.35 17.42
C PRO A 120 -26.58 7.85 15.98
N ASP A 121 -27.73 7.80 15.30
CA ASP A 121 -27.87 8.18 13.89
C ASP A 121 -27.32 9.59 13.61
N GLU A 122 -27.65 10.55 14.49
CA GLU A 122 -27.17 11.93 14.40
C GLU A 122 -25.64 12.02 14.51
N LYS A 123 -25.03 11.13 15.30
CA LYS A 123 -23.58 11.08 15.47
C LYS A 123 -22.90 10.56 14.21
N ILE A 124 -23.48 9.56 13.55
CA ILE A 124 -23.00 9.05 12.24
C ILE A 124 -22.99 10.19 11.22
N VAL A 125 -24.12 10.90 11.08
CA VAL A 125 -24.24 12.03 10.15
C VAL A 125 -23.23 13.14 10.48
N SER A 126 -23.09 13.48 11.76
CA SER A 126 -22.14 14.50 12.21
C SER A 126 -20.70 14.12 11.88
N ILE A 127 -20.31 12.86 12.08
CA ILE A 127 -18.98 12.37 11.77
C ILE A 127 -18.70 12.46 10.27
N LEU A 128 -19.60 11.94 9.44
CA LEU A 128 -19.41 11.96 7.99
C LEU A 128 -19.30 13.40 7.46
N ASN A 129 -20.16 14.31 7.92
CA ASN A 129 -20.06 15.72 7.54
C ASN A 129 -18.76 16.40 8.02
N SER A 130 -18.27 16.04 9.20
CA SER A 130 -16.99 16.58 9.72
C SER A 130 -15.78 16.13 8.89
N LEU A 131 -15.90 15.01 8.18
CA LEU A 131 -14.90 14.46 7.27
C LEU A 131 -15.06 14.97 5.82
N HIS A 132 -15.84 16.04 5.64
CA HIS A 132 -16.16 16.58 4.32
C HIS A 132 -16.82 15.56 3.37
N LEU A 133 -17.65 14.67 3.94
CA LEU A 133 -18.55 13.77 3.22
C LEU A 133 -19.98 14.29 3.36
N PRO A 134 -20.44 15.20 2.51
CA PRO A 134 -21.77 15.80 2.64
C PRO A 134 -22.85 14.72 2.69
N THR A 135 -23.54 14.65 3.83
CA THR A 135 -24.50 13.59 4.13
C THR A 135 -25.88 14.19 4.39
N THR A 136 -26.85 13.73 3.63
CA THR A 136 -28.27 14.02 3.90
C THR A 136 -28.94 12.78 4.46
N ALA A 137 -29.79 12.97 5.50
CA ALA A 137 -30.48 11.89 6.15
C ALA A 137 -32.01 12.04 5.96
N ASN A 138 -32.66 10.93 5.64
CA ASN A 138 -34.12 10.80 5.64
C ASN A 138 -34.48 9.61 6.55
N GLY A 139 -34.72 9.90 7.81
CA GLY A 139 -34.79 8.88 8.84
C GLY A 139 -33.45 8.14 8.95
N LYS A 140 -33.47 6.83 8.78
CA LYS A 140 -32.26 5.99 8.78
C LYS A 140 -31.53 5.92 7.44
N GLU A 141 -32.12 6.39 6.37
CA GLU A 141 -31.51 6.39 5.05
C GLU A 141 -30.57 7.57 4.91
N LEU A 142 -29.34 7.30 4.50
CA LEU A 142 -28.30 8.28 4.27
C LEU A 142 -27.93 8.31 2.79
N THR A 143 -27.83 9.52 2.26
CA THR A 143 -27.22 9.78 0.95
C THR A 143 -25.93 10.54 1.18
N VAL A 144 -24.81 9.90 0.92
CA VAL A 144 -23.46 10.42 1.15
C VAL A 144 -22.81 10.77 -0.19
N ARG A 145 -22.41 12.03 -0.36
CA ARG A 145 -21.68 12.50 -1.53
C ARG A 145 -20.18 12.40 -1.24
N VAL A 146 -19.46 11.66 -2.07
CA VAL A 146 -18.03 11.43 -1.90
C VAL A 146 -17.25 12.38 -2.81
N PRO A 147 -16.48 13.33 -2.25
CA PRO A 147 -15.67 14.23 -3.05
C PRO A 147 -14.52 13.48 -3.74
N SER A 148 -14.06 13.99 -4.87
CA SER A 148 -13.04 13.37 -5.72
C SER A 148 -11.70 13.12 -5.00
N ILE A 149 -11.39 13.90 -3.97
CA ILE A 149 -10.19 13.72 -3.13
C ILE A 149 -10.25 12.44 -2.28
N ARG A 150 -11.46 11.93 -1.99
CA ARG A 150 -11.68 10.70 -1.22
C ARG A 150 -11.94 9.53 -2.18
N ASP A 151 -10.97 9.25 -3.02
CA ASP A 151 -11.05 8.13 -3.97
C ASP A 151 -10.92 6.74 -3.30
N ASP A 152 -10.55 6.72 -2.02
CA ASP A 152 -10.53 5.57 -1.12
C ASP A 152 -11.93 5.09 -0.69
N ILE A 153 -12.94 5.98 -0.74
CA ILE A 153 -14.30 5.63 -0.32
C ILE A 153 -15.10 5.13 -1.52
N GLU A 154 -15.27 3.82 -1.60
CA GLU A 154 -15.96 3.15 -2.70
C GLU A 154 -17.35 2.64 -2.30
N GLY A 155 -17.58 2.38 -1.00
CA GLY A 155 -18.82 1.79 -0.56
C GLY A 155 -19.11 1.94 0.93
N ARG A 156 -20.12 1.19 1.37
CA ARG A 156 -20.61 1.25 2.76
C ARG A 156 -19.57 0.83 3.80
N ALA A 157 -18.65 -0.06 3.44
CA ALA A 157 -17.61 -0.53 4.36
C ALA A 157 -16.64 0.59 4.72
N ASP A 158 -16.28 1.41 3.73
CA ASP A 158 -15.38 2.54 3.91
C ASP A 158 -16.06 3.63 4.75
N LEU A 159 -17.37 3.86 4.55
CA LEU A 159 -18.15 4.76 5.41
C LEU A 159 -18.21 4.26 6.85
N ALA A 160 -18.36 2.96 7.05
CA ALA A 160 -18.37 2.37 8.39
C ALA A 160 -16.99 2.49 9.06
N GLU A 161 -15.91 2.32 8.32
CA GLU A 161 -14.55 2.56 8.79
C GLU A 161 -14.36 4.01 9.24
N GLU A 162 -14.76 4.97 8.42
CA GLU A 162 -14.65 6.39 8.76
C GLU A 162 -15.45 6.75 10.02
N VAL A 163 -16.68 6.25 10.15
CA VAL A 163 -17.48 6.45 11.35
C VAL A 163 -16.79 5.85 12.56
N MET A 164 -16.30 4.61 12.48
CA MET A 164 -15.66 3.93 13.60
C MET A 164 -14.35 4.58 14.01
N ARG A 165 -13.54 5.00 13.04
CA ARG A 165 -12.27 5.67 13.26
C ARG A 165 -12.41 6.97 14.08
N ILE A 166 -13.48 7.73 13.84
CA ILE A 166 -13.74 8.97 14.54
C ILE A 166 -14.56 8.75 15.84
N TYR A 167 -15.48 7.78 15.83
CA TYR A 167 -16.25 7.44 17.02
C TYR A 167 -15.36 6.89 18.14
N GLY A 168 -14.41 6.03 17.79
CA GLY A 168 -13.39 5.46 18.66
C GLY A 168 -13.52 3.96 18.84
N TYR A 169 -12.42 3.25 18.64
CA TYR A 169 -12.34 1.79 18.79
C TYR A 169 -12.53 1.30 20.21
N ASP A 170 -12.34 2.17 21.21
CA ASP A 170 -12.54 1.84 22.64
C ASP A 170 -14.02 1.50 22.98
N HIS A 171 -14.95 1.88 22.10
CA HIS A 171 -16.36 1.51 22.21
C HIS A 171 -16.65 0.07 21.76
N ILE A 172 -15.70 -0.61 21.12
CA ILE A 172 -15.86 -2.00 20.70
C ILE A 172 -15.59 -2.92 21.88
N ILE A 173 -16.67 -3.45 22.46
CA ILE A 173 -16.57 -4.46 23.51
C ILE A 173 -16.43 -5.83 22.85
N GLY A 174 -15.28 -6.47 23.09
CA GLY A 174 -15.02 -7.81 22.57
C GLY A 174 -16.07 -8.81 23.05
N LYS A 175 -16.70 -9.52 22.13
CA LYS A 175 -17.66 -10.59 22.43
C LYS A 175 -17.05 -11.92 22.02
N PRO A 176 -17.20 -13.00 22.85
CA PRO A 176 -16.75 -14.32 22.45
C PRO A 176 -17.52 -14.77 21.21
N MET A 177 -16.80 -15.45 20.30
CA MET A 177 -17.45 -16.06 19.15
C MET A 177 -18.48 -17.10 19.57
N ARG A 178 -19.63 -17.08 18.93
CA ARG A 178 -20.69 -18.09 19.12
C ARG A 178 -20.82 -18.88 17.82
N GLY A 179 -20.84 -20.19 17.94
CA GLY A 179 -21.00 -21.08 16.80
C GLY A 179 -21.22 -22.50 17.28
N ASP A 180 -21.62 -23.37 16.39
CA ASP A 180 -21.77 -24.78 16.67
C ASP A 180 -20.41 -25.39 16.97
N VAL A 181 -20.37 -26.18 18.05
CA VAL A 181 -19.18 -26.93 18.43
C VAL A 181 -19.06 -28.15 17.52
N VAL A 182 -18.11 -28.09 16.59
CA VAL A 182 -17.78 -29.26 15.75
C VAL A 182 -16.63 -30.05 16.37
N ARG A 183 -16.74 -31.38 16.32
CA ARG A 183 -15.67 -32.27 16.81
C ARG A 183 -14.47 -32.20 15.86
N GLY A 184 -13.44 -31.45 16.25
CA GLY A 184 -12.18 -31.42 15.53
C GLY A 184 -11.47 -32.78 15.57
N LYS A 185 -10.79 -33.12 14.45
CA LYS A 185 -9.90 -34.30 14.39
C LYS A 185 -8.54 -33.86 13.87
N LYS A 186 -7.48 -34.34 14.53
CA LYS A 186 -6.13 -34.20 13.97
C LYS A 186 -5.97 -35.13 12.77
N LEU A 187 -5.27 -34.72 11.76
CA LEU A 187 -4.87 -35.57 10.64
C LEU A 187 -3.99 -36.74 11.17
N PRO A 188 -4.09 -37.96 10.59
CA PRO A 188 -3.30 -39.08 11.02
C PRO A 188 -1.78 -38.82 11.03
N GLU A 189 -1.28 -38.08 10.06
CA GLU A 189 0.13 -37.67 9.98
C GLU A 189 0.53 -36.80 11.18
N ARG A 190 -0.34 -35.85 11.53
CA ARG A 190 -0.10 -34.99 12.70
C ARG A 190 -0.06 -35.79 13.99
N ILE A 191 -0.95 -36.78 14.14
CA ILE A 191 -0.93 -37.69 15.31
C ILE A 191 0.38 -38.46 15.39
N LYS A 192 0.92 -38.90 14.24
CA LYS A 192 2.22 -39.62 14.21
C LYS A 192 3.36 -38.66 14.59
N CYS A 193 3.37 -37.44 14.03
CA CYS A 193 4.38 -36.46 14.39
C CYS A 193 4.36 -36.12 15.89
N ASP A 194 3.17 -35.90 16.46
CA ASP A 194 3.03 -35.61 17.89
C ASP A 194 3.59 -36.76 18.74
N LYS A 195 3.27 -38.02 18.42
CA LYS A 195 3.82 -39.19 19.12
C LYS A 195 5.34 -39.30 19.05
N ILE A 196 5.93 -38.97 17.89
CA ILE A 196 7.40 -38.97 17.73
C ILE A 196 8.00 -37.85 18.59
N LYS A 197 7.41 -36.68 18.62
CA LYS A 197 7.86 -35.56 19.46
C LYS A 197 7.79 -35.90 20.94
N ASP A 198 6.66 -36.49 21.39
CA ASP A 198 6.47 -36.92 22.77
C ASP A 198 7.53 -37.96 23.18
N PHE A 199 7.79 -38.93 22.31
CA PHE A 199 8.83 -39.96 22.54
C PHE A 199 10.22 -39.34 22.64
N MET A 200 10.59 -38.46 21.71
CA MET A 200 11.89 -37.82 21.73
C MET A 200 12.08 -36.91 22.97
N THR A 201 11.03 -36.20 23.37
CA THR A 201 11.05 -35.40 24.59
C THR A 201 11.20 -36.28 25.85
N ALA A 202 10.49 -37.40 25.91
CA ALA A 202 10.62 -38.35 27.01
C ALA A 202 12.03 -39.00 27.07
N ALA A 203 12.71 -39.14 25.93
CA ALA A 203 14.08 -39.58 25.84
C ALA A 203 15.12 -38.47 26.18
N GLY A 204 14.70 -37.29 26.59
CA GLY A 204 15.56 -36.17 27.00
C GLY A 204 15.95 -35.20 25.90
N ALA A 205 15.40 -35.34 24.69
CA ALA A 205 15.63 -34.37 23.63
C ALA A 205 14.77 -33.11 23.84
N ARG A 206 15.23 -31.98 23.29
CA ARG A 206 14.48 -30.71 23.27
C ARG A 206 14.07 -30.36 21.83
N GLU A 207 12.81 -29.97 21.64
CA GLU A 207 12.37 -29.44 20.35
C GLU A 207 12.94 -28.05 20.14
N ILE A 208 13.52 -27.83 18.96
CA ILE A 208 14.04 -26.51 18.55
C ILE A 208 13.39 -26.09 17.24
N ALA A 209 13.24 -24.79 17.04
CA ALA A 209 12.82 -24.20 15.79
C ALA A 209 13.92 -23.25 15.30
N THR A 210 14.34 -23.42 14.07
CA THR A 210 15.38 -22.60 13.45
C THR A 210 14.93 -22.09 12.11
N TYR A 211 15.54 -20.98 11.64
CA TYR A 211 15.24 -20.44 10.31
C TYR A 211 15.54 -21.43 9.20
N SER A 212 14.75 -21.37 8.14
CA SER A 212 15.00 -22.12 6.90
C SER A 212 16.09 -21.51 6.04
N PHE A 213 16.49 -20.29 6.34
CA PHE A 213 17.57 -19.59 5.67
C PHE A 213 18.86 -19.73 6.45
N ILE A 214 19.97 -19.95 5.73
CA ILE A 214 21.32 -20.06 6.28
C ILE A 214 22.31 -19.28 5.41
N SER A 215 23.51 -19.06 5.90
CA SER A 215 24.63 -18.59 5.08
C SER A 215 25.01 -19.63 4.03
N SER A 216 25.36 -19.18 2.84
CA SER A 216 25.92 -20.09 1.80
C SER A 216 27.18 -20.81 2.26
N ALA A 217 27.98 -20.18 3.14
CA ALA A 217 29.19 -20.78 3.71
C ALA A 217 28.92 -21.81 4.83
N ALA A 218 27.70 -21.81 5.41
CA ALA A 218 27.37 -22.72 6.51
C ALA A 218 27.46 -24.22 6.11
N ILE A 219 27.27 -24.53 4.82
CA ILE A 219 27.37 -25.91 4.31
C ILE A 219 28.83 -26.41 4.32
N ASP A 220 29.81 -25.50 4.23
CA ASP A 220 31.23 -25.86 4.18
C ASP A 220 31.73 -26.38 5.54
N THR A 221 31.09 -25.97 6.62
CA THR A 221 31.41 -26.48 7.99
C THR A 221 31.16 -27.96 8.15
N LEU A 222 30.36 -28.57 7.25
CA LEU A 222 30.08 -30.01 7.29
C LEU A 222 31.13 -30.86 6.55
N LEU A 223 32.09 -30.24 5.91
CA LEU A 223 33.18 -30.92 5.16
C LEU A 223 32.64 -31.94 4.13
N LEU A 224 31.53 -31.65 3.50
CA LEU A 224 30.93 -32.48 2.47
C LEU A 224 31.73 -32.41 1.16
N ASP A 225 31.75 -33.50 0.38
CA ASP A 225 32.34 -33.51 -0.95
C ASP A 225 31.66 -32.46 -1.87
N GLU A 226 32.39 -31.92 -2.82
CA GLU A 226 31.88 -30.92 -3.77
C GLU A 226 30.68 -31.43 -4.59
N SER A 227 30.64 -32.73 -4.86
CA SER A 227 29.56 -33.42 -5.57
C SER A 227 28.32 -33.71 -4.73
N ASP A 228 28.35 -33.48 -3.42
CA ASP A 228 27.24 -33.81 -2.53
C ASP A 228 25.98 -33.01 -2.86
N GLU A 229 24.84 -33.68 -3.00
CA GLU A 229 23.57 -33.05 -3.35
C GLU A 229 23.11 -32.00 -2.35
N ARG A 230 23.49 -32.12 -1.09
CA ARG A 230 23.17 -31.14 -0.02
C ARG A 230 23.83 -29.80 -0.27
N ARG A 231 24.84 -29.68 -1.13
CA ARG A 231 25.46 -28.44 -1.58
C ARG A 231 24.61 -27.68 -2.62
N ARG A 232 23.58 -28.32 -3.20
CA ARG A 232 22.69 -27.69 -4.17
C ARG A 232 21.64 -26.81 -3.45
N GLN A 233 22.09 -25.70 -2.92
CA GLN A 233 21.25 -24.75 -2.21
C GLN A 233 20.55 -23.79 -3.16
N ILE A 234 19.29 -23.45 -2.85
CA ILE A 234 18.56 -22.38 -3.55
C ILE A 234 19.00 -21.06 -2.96
N LYS A 235 19.53 -20.16 -3.79
CA LYS A 235 19.92 -18.81 -3.41
C LYS A 235 18.72 -17.86 -3.46
N ILE A 236 18.64 -16.95 -2.48
CA ILE A 236 17.64 -15.90 -2.44
C ILE A 236 18.15 -14.74 -3.30
N ILE A 237 17.30 -14.19 -4.15
CA ILE A 237 17.67 -13.12 -5.09
C ILE A 237 18.04 -11.82 -4.35
N ASN A 238 17.32 -11.50 -3.28
CA ASN A 238 17.48 -10.27 -2.47
C ASN A 238 17.48 -10.61 -0.99
N PRO A 239 18.54 -11.27 -0.46
CA PRO A 239 18.59 -11.66 0.95
C PRO A 239 18.71 -10.43 1.87
N LEU A 240 18.28 -10.58 3.11
CA LEU A 240 18.44 -9.55 4.14
C LEU A 240 19.90 -9.38 4.60
N GLY A 241 20.74 -10.40 4.38
CA GLY A 241 22.16 -10.45 4.71
C GLY A 241 22.75 -11.76 4.27
N ASP A 242 24.07 -11.87 4.25
CA ASP A 242 24.78 -13.09 3.80
C ASP A 242 24.45 -14.30 4.66
N GLU A 243 24.16 -14.11 5.94
CA GLU A 243 23.78 -15.15 6.88
C GLU A 243 22.41 -15.78 6.60
N TYR A 244 21.58 -15.14 5.74
CA TYR A 244 20.26 -15.60 5.33
C TYR A 244 20.11 -15.70 3.80
N SER A 245 21.22 -15.96 3.11
CA SER A 245 21.29 -15.87 1.64
C SER A 245 20.85 -17.12 0.89
N THR A 246 20.69 -18.25 1.58
CA THR A 246 20.33 -19.53 0.94
C THR A 246 19.30 -20.32 1.76
N MET A 247 18.53 -21.17 1.05
CA MET A 247 17.64 -22.14 1.70
C MET A 247 18.48 -23.34 2.17
N ARG A 248 18.26 -23.76 3.44
CA ARG A 248 18.93 -24.96 3.98
C ARG A 248 18.47 -26.22 3.25
N THR A 249 19.40 -27.13 3.00
CA THR A 249 19.13 -28.45 2.42
C THR A 249 19.14 -29.57 3.48
N GLN A 250 19.57 -29.24 4.69
CA GLN A 250 19.64 -30.16 5.83
C GLN A 250 19.57 -29.38 7.16
N LEU A 251 19.40 -30.03 8.30
CA LEU A 251 19.16 -29.38 9.59
C LEU A 251 20.44 -29.23 10.46
N THR A 252 21.51 -29.96 10.15
CA THR A 252 22.70 -30.06 11.02
C THR A 252 23.34 -28.72 11.32
N THR A 253 23.53 -27.86 10.29
CA THR A 253 24.14 -26.52 10.50
C THR A 253 23.34 -25.66 11.45
N SER A 254 22.01 -25.65 11.27
CA SER A 254 21.11 -24.88 12.15
C SER A 254 21.04 -25.47 13.57
N MET A 255 21.14 -26.80 13.70
CA MET A 255 21.17 -27.45 15.01
C MET A 255 22.49 -27.15 15.75
N LEU A 256 23.62 -27.17 15.06
CA LEU A 256 24.91 -26.83 15.63
C LEU A 256 24.96 -25.38 16.13
N SER A 257 24.37 -24.43 15.40
CA SER A 257 24.31 -23.04 15.85
C SER A 257 23.41 -22.82 17.08
N VAL A 258 22.52 -23.74 17.43
CA VAL A 258 21.76 -23.68 18.69
C VAL A 258 22.57 -24.24 19.88
N LEU A 259 23.57 -25.09 19.60
CA LEU A 259 24.42 -25.70 20.62
C LEU A 259 25.63 -24.84 20.97
N SER A 260 26.02 -23.91 20.10
CA SER A 260 27.13 -22.97 20.30
C SER A 260 26.71 -21.78 21.14
#